data_bb95d72d0de24193c02a5c2010948ec3
#
_entry.id   bb95d72d0de24193c02a5c2010948ec3
#
_cell.length_a   1.000
_cell.length_b   1.000
_cell.length_c   1.000
_cell.angle_alpha   90.00
_cell.angle_beta   90.00
_cell.angle_gamma   90.00
#
_symmetry.space_group_name_H-M   'P 1'
#
loop_
_entity.id
_entity.type
_entity.pdbx_description
1 polymer ?
#
loop_
_entity_poly.entity_id
_entity_poly.type
_entity_poly.pdbx_seq_one_letter_code
_entity_poly.pdbx_strand_id
1 'polypeptide(L)'
;MKFTIPSRAPCKILGGLLLLVVLVSLPLRAEEPTPTKVFYNTFNDDEEMAMGRKAAEETDKQMVLLDAPLLTAYLNDLGQKVAQASRRAQIQYSFKIVNTATVNAFSLPGGYIYINRGLLDFVVNESELAGVVAHEVGHIVAYHSMNDVARRYWIDQGMYQLKKAGMLDNQEMVDMLQKYGGPILLFADRKFSREEESQADLLGMYNAIRAGYDPQGLVSALARLSKFTGNPTLVEGLLMNHPLPGERAAALRAELQQNPPPKGLVKDSPAFQAAKVQLKGLPPPPPPKKQP
;
A
#
# COMPACT_ATOMS: atom_id res chain seq x y z
N MET A 1 -99.91 -2.70 19.10
CA MET A 1 -98.56 -3.26 19.25
C MET A 1 -97.86 -3.12 17.92
N LYS A 2 -96.95 -2.17 17.81
CA LYS A 2 -96.16 -1.90 16.59
C LYS A 2 -94.71 -2.37 16.89
N PHE A 3 -94.24 -3.39 16.18
CA PHE A 3 -92.84 -3.84 16.23
C PHE A 3 -92.02 -2.98 15.30
N THR A 4 -91.07 -2.28 15.83
CA THR A 4 -90.00 -1.55 15.08
C THR A 4 -88.77 -2.44 14.94
N ILE A 5 -88.33 -2.62 13.67
CA ILE A 5 -87.11 -3.34 13.32
C ILE A 5 -85.93 -2.34 13.38
N PRO A 6 -84.80 -2.68 14.04
CA PRO A 6 -83.66 -1.82 14.06
C PRO A 6 -82.83 -1.95 12.74
N SER A 7 -82.40 -0.81 12.22
CA SER A 7 -81.57 -0.65 11.03
C SER A 7 -80.18 -1.23 11.20
N ARG A 8 -79.72 -1.96 10.22
CA ARG A 8 -78.32 -2.46 10.13
C ARG A 8 -77.39 -1.33 9.73
N ALA A 9 -76.37 -1.10 10.54
CA ALA A 9 -75.24 -0.21 10.23
C ALA A 9 -74.30 -0.84 9.15
N PRO A 10 -73.70 -0.02 8.26
CA PRO A 10 -72.78 -0.56 7.23
C PRO A 10 -71.44 -0.95 7.81
N CYS A 11 -71.03 -2.15 7.45
CA CYS A 11 -69.71 -2.73 7.73
C CYS A 11 -68.62 -1.95 6.97
N LYS A 12 -67.74 -1.22 7.71
CA LYS A 12 -66.56 -0.56 7.12
C LYS A 12 -65.52 -1.63 6.83
N ILE A 13 -65.29 -1.89 5.55
CA ILE A 13 -64.13 -2.69 5.08
C ILE A 13 -62.89 -1.90 5.33
N LEU A 14 -62.11 -2.31 6.34
CA LEU A 14 -60.76 -1.80 6.61
C LEU A 14 -59.83 -2.39 5.53
N GLY A 15 -59.51 -1.56 4.52
CA GLY A 15 -58.50 -1.91 3.52
C GLY A 15 -57.12 -1.95 4.18
N GLY A 16 -56.65 -3.16 4.46
CA GLY A 16 -55.29 -3.38 4.92
C GLY A 16 -54.28 -3.04 3.81
N LEU A 17 -53.57 -1.94 3.94
CA LEU A 17 -52.42 -1.60 3.09
C LEU A 17 -51.29 -2.58 3.40
N LEU A 18 -51.09 -3.59 2.55
CA LEU A 18 -49.96 -4.52 2.63
C LEU A 18 -48.69 -3.74 2.24
N LEU A 19 -47.93 -3.25 3.21
CA LEU A 19 -46.63 -2.63 2.98
C LEU A 19 -45.65 -3.71 2.56
N LEU A 20 -45.41 -3.82 1.25
CA LEU A 20 -44.40 -4.72 0.68
C LEU A 20 -43.01 -4.14 1.03
N VAL A 21 -42.40 -4.58 2.14
CA VAL A 21 -41.02 -4.25 2.46
C VAL A 21 -40.12 -5.02 1.50
N VAL A 22 -39.72 -4.37 0.42
CA VAL A 22 -38.66 -4.88 -0.46
C VAL A 22 -37.36 -4.76 0.33
N LEU A 23 -36.95 -5.84 0.97
CA LEU A 23 -35.59 -5.99 1.48
C LEU A 23 -34.63 -6.00 0.28
N VAL A 24 -34.15 -4.82 -0.10
CA VAL A 24 -33.01 -4.72 -1.00
C VAL A 24 -31.82 -5.26 -0.19
N SER A 25 -31.47 -6.53 -0.42
CA SER A 25 -30.21 -7.10 0.04
C SER A 25 -29.09 -6.34 -0.70
N LEU A 26 -28.60 -5.27 -0.07
CA LEU A 26 -27.33 -4.69 -0.48
C LEU A 26 -26.28 -5.81 -0.38
N PRO A 27 -25.51 -6.08 -1.44
CA PRO A 27 -24.44 -7.07 -1.33
C PRO A 27 -23.55 -6.67 -0.15
N LEU A 28 -23.31 -7.62 0.77
CA LEU A 28 -22.37 -7.44 1.86
C LEU A 28 -21.01 -7.17 1.19
N ARG A 29 -20.63 -5.90 1.13
CA ARG A 29 -19.32 -5.51 0.61
C ARG A 29 -18.33 -6.03 1.64
N ALA A 30 -17.37 -6.88 1.21
CA ALA A 30 -16.30 -7.30 2.11
C ALA A 30 -15.68 -6.03 2.72
N GLU A 31 -15.56 -6.02 4.03
CA GLU A 31 -14.95 -4.89 4.71
C GLU A 31 -13.47 -4.87 4.36
N GLU A 32 -13.02 -3.73 3.86
CA GLU A 32 -11.60 -3.46 3.69
C GLU A 32 -10.88 -3.71 5.02
N PRO A 33 -9.75 -4.43 5.04
CA PRO A 33 -9.02 -4.69 6.27
C PRO A 33 -8.71 -3.39 7.00
N THR A 34 -9.02 -3.37 8.30
CA THR A 34 -8.72 -2.20 9.13
C THR A 34 -7.22 -2.14 9.40
N PRO A 35 -6.54 -1.02 9.07
CA PRO A 35 -5.14 -0.84 9.43
C PRO A 35 -4.95 -0.98 10.93
N THR A 36 -4.00 -1.79 11.35
CA THR A 36 -3.75 -2.03 12.78
C THR A 36 -2.40 -1.43 13.17
N LYS A 37 -2.46 -0.27 13.81
CA LYS A 37 -1.32 0.24 14.55
C LYS A 37 -1.16 -0.63 15.80
N VAL A 38 -0.01 -1.32 15.94
CA VAL A 38 0.22 -2.18 17.11
C VAL A 38 0.27 -1.34 18.39
N PHE A 39 -0.17 -1.91 19.52
CA PHE A 39 -0.33 -1.20 20.80
C PHE A 39 0.97 -0.53 21.30
N TYR A 40 2.13 -1.10 20.99
CA TYR A 40 3.43 -0.55 21.35
C TYR A 40 3.95 0.53 20.38
N ASN A 41 3.28 0.78 19.26
CA ASN A 41 3.57 1.89 18.38
C ASN A 41 2.89 3.15 18.90
N THR A 42 3.58 3.87 19.78
CA THR A 42 3.09 5.08 20.45
C THR A 42 3.40 6.36 19.69
N PHE A 43 4.13 6.28 18.57
CA PHE A 43 4.45 7.46 17.76
C PHE A 43 3.21 8.06 17.12
N ASN A 44 3.09 9.39 17.13
CA ASN A 44 2.05 10.11 16.43
C ASN A 44 2.45 10.42 14.98
N ASP A 45 1.54 11.00 14.19
CA ASP A 45 1.78 11.27 12.77
C ASP A 45 2.90 12.32 12.56
N ASP A 46 3.05 13.31 13.46
CA ASP A 46 4.12 14.32 13.35
C ASP A 46 5.50 13.70 13.61
N GLU A 47 5.61 12.81 14.57
CA GLU A 47 6.83 12.06 14.86
C GLU A 47 7.20 11.12 13.70
N GLU A 48 6.21 10.42 13.14
CA GLU A 48 6.39 9.58 11.96
C GLU A 48 6.87 10.40 10.76
N MET A 49 6.24 11.56 10.48
CA MET A 49 6.65 12.44 9.38
C MET A 49 8.07 13.01 9.60
N ALA A 50 8.44 13.33 10.82
CA ALA A 50 9.79 13.81 11.14
C ALA A 50 10.85 12.73 10.92
N MET A 51 10.59 11.49 11.35
CA MET A 51 11.48 10.34 11.11
C MET A 51 11.58 10.03 9.62
N GLY A 52 10.45 10.02 8.92
CA GLY A 52 10.37 9.78 7.49
C GLY A 52 11.15 10.81 6.68
N ARG A 53 11.06 12.09 7.02
CA ARG A 53 11.82 13.16 6.38
C ARG A 53 13.33 12.91 6.51
N LYS A 54 13.79 12.62 7.72
CA LYS A 54 15.21 12.31 7.96
C LYS A 54 15.68 11.09 7.18
N ALA A 55 14.86 10.02 7.15
CA ALA A 55 15.14 8.82 6.37
C ALA A 55 15.20 9.13 4.86
N ALA A 56 14.30 9.96 4.37
CA ALA A 56 14.26 10.38 2.96
C ALA A 56 15.49 11.23 2.59
N GLU A 57 15.93 12.16 3.43
CA GLU A 57 17.14 12.94 3.22
C GLU A 57 18.39 12.06 3.11
N GLU A 58 18.50 11.03 3.94
CA GLU A 58 19.62 10.08 3.87
C GLU A 58 19.51 9.16 2.64
N THR A 59 18.32 8.73 2.27
CA THR A 59 18.07 7.96 1.05
C THR A 59 18.44 8.75 -0.20
N ASP A 60 18.06 10.02 -0.27
CA ASP A 60 18.39 10.92 -1.39
C ASP A 60 19.90 11.08 -1.61
N LYS A 61 20.71 11.07 -0.52
CA LYS A 61 22.17 11.12 -0.62
C LYS A 61 22.79 9.82 -1.17
N GLN A 62 22.14 8.70 -0.95
CA GLN A 62 22.65 7.38 -1.34
C GLN A 62 22.18 6.95 -2.73
N MET A 63 21.00 7.40 -3.15
CA MET A 63 20.37 7.03 -4.40
C MET A 63 20.67 8.05 -5.50
N VAL A 64 20.71 7.60 -6.75
CA VAL A 64 20.75 8.49 -7.90
C VAL A 64 19.30 8.76 -8.31
N LEU A 65 18.78 9.93 -8.00
CA LEU A 65 17.44 10.32 -8.42
C LEU A 65 17.42 10.65 -9.92
N LEU A 66 16.30 10.34 -10.58
CA LEU A 66 16.11 10.63 -11.99
C LEU A 66 15.77 12.11 -12.17
N ASP A 67 16.60 12.82 -12.96
CA ASP A 67 16.30 14.17 -13.40
C ASP A 67 15.41 14.12 -14.66
N ALA A 68 14.12 14.03 -14.46
CA ALA A 68 13.09 14.04 -15.51
C ALA A 68 11.79 14.69 -14.96
N PRO A 69 11.73 16.04 -14.92
CA PRO A 69 10.66 16.77 -14.22
C PRO A 69 9.24 16.39 -14.65
N LEU A 70 9.00 16.19 -15.95
CA LEU A 70 7.68 15.83 -16.47
C LEU A 70 7.27 14.40 -16.04
N LEU A 71 8.21 13.46 -16.03
CA LEU A 71 7.95 12.10 -15.60
C LEU A 71 7.71 12.05 -14.08
N THR A 72 8.48 12.84 -13.32
CA THR A 72 8.31 12.98 -11.89
C THR A 72 6.96 13.64 -11.54
N ALA A 73 6.56 14.67 -12.28
CA ALA A 73 5.25 15.31 -12.12
C ALA A 73 4.11 14.32 -12.38
N TYR A 74 4.18 13.57 -13.49
CA TYR A 74 3.20 12.51 -13.79
C TYR A 74 3.09 11.48 -12.65
N LEU A 75 4.23 10.98 -12.14
CA LEU A 75 4.22 10.02 -11.03
C LEU A 75 3.62 10.64 -9.76
N ASN A 76 3.94 11.91 -9.46
CA ASN A 76 3.34 12.60 -8.32
C ASN A 76 1.82 12.76 -8.48
N ASP A 77 1.33 13.16 -9.64
CA ASP A 77 -0.12 13.32 -9.89
C ASP A 77 -0.86 11.98 -9.68
N LEU A 78 -0.35 10.89 -10.24
CA LEU A 78 -0.90 9.56 -10.04
C LEU A 78 -0.82 9.15 -8.56
N GLY A 79 0.34 9.33 -7.94
CA GLY A 79 0.58 8.95 -6.55
C GLY A 79 -0.28 9.72 -5.58
N GLN A 80 -0.41 11.04 -5.74
CA GLN A 80 -1.30 11.86 -4.91
C GLN A 80 -2.76 11.43 -5.02
N LYS A 81 -3.22 11.12 -6.24
CA LYS A 81 -4.57 10.61 -6.45
C LYS A 81 -4.84 9.32 -5.68
N VAL A 82 -3.88 8.40 -5.67
CA VAL A 82 -3.95 7.15 -4.89
C VAL A 82 -3.87 7.42 -3.38
N ALA A 83 -2.95 8.27 -2.96
CA ALA A 83 -2.74 8.60 -1.55
C ALA A 83 -3.94 9.30 -0.92
N GLN A 84 -4.56 10.24 -1.63
CA GLN A 84 -5.78 10.94 -1.20
C GLN A 84 -7.00 10.02 -1.10
N ALA A 85 -7.03 8.92 -1.84
CA ALA A 85 -8.05 7.88 -1.72
C ALA A 85 -7.82 6.92 -0.54
N SER A 86 -6.68 7.03 0.16
CA SER A 86 -6.32 6.16 1.27
C SER A 86 -6.94 6.61 2.60
N ARG A 87 -6.88 5.73 3.63
CA ARG A 87 -7.35 6.04 4.98
C ARG A 87 -6.40 6.96 5.77
N ARG A 88 -5.24 7.32 5.20
CA ARG A 88 -4.27 8.26 5.78
C ARG A 88 -3.98 9.41 4.82
N ALA A 89 -5.01 9.96 4.20
CA ALA A 89 -4.93 11.08 3.25
C ALA A 89 -4.36 12.38 3.87
N GLN A 90 -4.34 12.51 5.20
CA GLN A 90 -3.77 13.64 5.93
C GLN A 90 -2.24 13.68 5.89
N ILE A 91 -1.58 12.57 5.57
CA ILE A 91 -0.11 12.53 5.42
C ILE A 91 0.31 13.21 4.13
N GLN A 92 1.40 13.96 4.19
CA GLN A 92 2.00 14.58 3.00
C GLN A 92 2.85 13.56 2.24
N TYR A 93 2.26 12.94 1.21
CA TYR A 93 2.97 11.98 0.38
C TYR A 93 3.92 12.65 -0.61
N SER A 94 5.06 12.01 -0.87
CA SER A 94 6.08 12.42 -1.84
C SER A 94 6.54 11.22 -2.65
N PHE A 95 6.59 11.36 -3.98
CA PHE A 95 6.95 10.29 -4.90
C PHE A 95 8.21 10.69 -5.67
N LYS A 96 9.23 9.83 -5.64
CA LYS A 96 10.52 10.06 -6.28
C LYS A 96 10.89 8.88 -7.20
N ILE A 97 11.62 9.18 -8.26
CA ILE A 97 12.10 8.16 -9.19
C ILE A 97 13.59 7.95 -8.97
N VAL A 98 13.97 6.71 -8.65
CA VAL A 98 15.37 6.30 -8.57
C VAL A 98 15.85 5.84 -9.95
N ASN A 99 16.94 6.43 -10.44
CA ASN A 99 17.50 6.10 -11.76
C ASN A 99 18.32 4.81 -11.73
N THR A 100 17.64 3.68 -11.63
CA THR A 100 18.23 2.33 -11.64
C THR A 100 17.41 1.38 -12.51
N ALA A 101 18.05 0.37 -13.10
CA ALA A 101 17.40 -0.63 -13.92
C ALA A 101 16.63 -1.69 -13.11
N THR A 102 16.83 -1.76 -11.80
CA THR A 102 16.16 -2.75 -10.96
C THR A 102 14.66 -2.48 -10.87
N VAL A 103 13.85 -3.52 -10.96
CA VAL A 103 12.41 -3.47 -10.78
C VAL A 103 12.14 -3.46 -9.28
N ASN A 104 11.89 -2.30 -8.72
CA ASN A 104 11.60 -2.15 -7.29
C ASN A 104 10.80 -0.88 -7.01
N ALA A 105 10.08 -0.88 -5.88
CA ALA A 105 9.51 0.26 -5.21
C ALA A 105 9.66 0.06 -3.71
N PHE A 106 9.68 1.12 -2.94
CA PHE A 106 9.68 1.03 -1.48
C PHE A 106 9.13 2.31 -0.86
N SER A 107 8.56 2.17 0.33
CA SER A 107 8.02 3.26 1.12
C SER A 107 8.80 3.45 2.43
N LEU A 108 9.00 4.70 2.80
CA LEU A 108 9.52 5.11 4.10
C LEU A 108 8.36 5.62 4.97
N PRO A 109 8.52 5.67 6.30
CA PRO A 109 7.55 6.33 7.16
C PRO A 109 7.21 7.74 6.69
N GLY A 110 6.03 8.25 7.07
CA GLY A 110 5.65 9.63 6.82
C GLY A 110 5.35 9.98 5.36
N GLY A 111 5.14 8.99 4.47
CA GLY A 111 4.61 9.23 3.13
C GLY A 111 5.64 9.33 2.01
N TYR A 112 6.89 9.00 2.23
CA TYR A 112 7.93 9.03 1.19
C TYR A 112 7.96 7.70 0.42
N ILE A 113 7.74 7.76 -0.90
CA ILE A 113 7.67 6.59 -1.79
C ILE A 113 8.68 6.76 -2.93
N TYR A 114 9.49 5.73 -3.13
CA TYR A 114 10.52 5.67 -4.16
C TYR A 114 10.15 4.59 -5.18
N ILE A 115 10.18 4.96 -6.45
CA ILE A 115 9.89 4.07 -7.57
C ILE A 115 11.14 3.97 -8.44
N ASN A 116 11.66 2.78 -8.63
CA ASN A 116 12.80 2.58 -9.51
C ASN A 116 12.38 2.74 -10.98
N ARG A 117 13.25 3.32 -11.79
CA ARG A 117 13.05 3.44 -13.23
C ARG A 117 12.74 2.09 -13.88
N GLY A 118 13.42 1.01 -13.45
CA GLY A 118 13.14 -0.33 -13.96
C GLY A 118 11.73 -0.81 -13.71
N LEU A 119 11.07 -0.38 -12.62
CA LEU A 119 9.65 -0.66 -12.39
C LEU A 119 8.77 0.10 -13.39
N LEU A 120 9.09 1.38 -13.67
CA LEU A 120 8.38 2.15 -14.70
C LEU A 120 8.53 1.53 -16.09
N ASP A 121 9.68 0.92 -16.40
CA ASP A 121 9.88 0.16 -17.63
C ASP A 121 9.10 -1.17 -17.62
N PHE A 122 9.02 -1.84 -16.48
CA PHE A 122 8.36 -3.13 -16.31
C PHE A 122 6.84 -3.06 -16.47
N VAL A 123 6.16 -2.08 -15.90
CA VAL A 123 4.68 -1.94 -15.97
C VAL A 123 4.22 -1.61 -17.39
N VAL A 124 3.09 -2.18 -17.82
CA VAL A 124 2.62 -2.09 -19.22
C VAL A 124 1.42 -1.19 -19.42
N ASN A 125 0.72 -0.82 -18.35
CA ASN A 125 -0.40 0.12 -18.38
C ASN A 125 -0.47 0.89 -17.06
N GLU A 126 -1.27 1.96 -17.04
CA GLU A 126 -1.35 2.87 -15.89
C GLU A 126 -1.88 2.19 -14.64
N SER A 127 -2.85 1.26 -14.77
CA SER A 127 -3.40 0.56 -13.61
C SER A 127 -2.38 -0.36 -12.92
N GLU A 128 -1.40 -0.90 -13.63
CA GLU A 128 -0.29 -1.64 -13.01
C GLU A 128 0.58 -0.71 -12.16
N LEU A 129 0.92 0.46 -12.68
CA LEU A 129 1.68 1.46 -11.91
C LEU A 129 0.88 1.94 -10.70
N ALA A 130 -0.40 2.30 -10.90
CA ALA A 130 -1.29 2.73 -9.83
C ALA A 130 -1.46 1.64 -8.76
N GLY A 131 -1.54 0.37 -9.17
CA GLY A 131 -1.63 -0.78 -8.27
C GLY A 131 -0.39 -0.94 -7.39
N VAL A 132 0.82 -0.83 -7.97
CA VAL A 132 2.07 -0.89 -7.19
C VAL A 132 2.21 0.31 -6.26
N VAL A 133 1.92 1.52 -6.75
CA VAL A 133 1.92 2.74 -5.90
C VAL A 133 0.92 2.61 -4.76
N ALA A 134 -0.27 2.06 -5.04
CA ALA A 134 -1.30 1.83 -4.03
C ALA A 134 -0.88 0.78 -2.98
N HIS A 135 -0.11 -0.24 -3.36
CA HIS A 135 0.48 -1.21 -2.45
C HIS A 135 1.49 -0.53 -1.51
N GLU A 136 2.38 0.34 -2.01
CA GLU A 136 3.31 1.11 -1.18
C GLU A 136 2.57 2.05 -0.21
N VAL A 137 1.51 2.72 -0.68
CA VAL A 137 0.61 3.50 0.18
C VAL A 137 -0.04 2.58 1.23
N GLY A 138 -0.39 1.34 0.86
CA GLY A 138 -0.93 0.32 1.77
C GLY A 138 0.00 0.02 2.95
N HIS A 139 1.31 -0.10 2.72
CA HIS A 139 2.30 -0.27 3.78
C HIS A 139 2.33 0.90 4.77
N ILE A 140 2.22 2.14 4.27
CA ILE A 140 2.16 3.34 5.11
C ILE A 140 0.85 3.37 5.90
N VAL A 141 -0.28 3.10 5.24
CA VAL A 141 -1.62 3.05 5.86
C VAL A 141 -1.68 2.02 6.98
N ALA A 142 -1.03 0.86 6.79
CA ALA A 142 -0.96 -0.22 7.78
C ALA A 142 0.12 -0.01 8.85
N TYR A 143 0.86 1.09 8.82
CA TYR A 143 1.95 1.41 9.75
C TYR A 143 3.10 0.37 9.75
N HIS A 144 3.28 -0.43 8.70
CA HIS A 144 4.23 -1.54 8.73
C HIS A 144 5.63 -1.09 9.14
N SER A 145 6.17 -0.04 8.49
CA SER A 145 7.50 0.50 8.84
C SER A 145 7.56 1.10 10.24
N MET A 146 6.49 1.80 10.68
CA MET A 146 6.45 2.40 12.01
C MET A 146 6.26 1.38 13.13
N ASN A 147 5.55 0.30 12.88
CA ASN A 147 5.45 -0.81 13.83
C ASN A 147 6.82 -1.46 14.08
N ASP A 148 7.66 -1.57 13.05
CA ASP A 148 9.04 -2.05 13.19
C ASP A 148 9.93 -1.07 13.94
N VAL A 149 9.83 0.23 13.62
CA VAL A 149 10.55 1.28 14.37
C VAL A 149 10.19 1.22 15.85
N ALA A 150 8.89 1.14 16.15
CA ALA A 150 8.40 1.06 17.52
C ALA A 150 8.93 -0.21 18.23
N ARG A 151 8.89 -1.34 17.55
CA ARG A 151 9.42 -2.60 18.10
C ARG A 151 10.89 -2.50 18.44
N ARG A 152 11.73 -1.94 17.55
CA ARG A 152 13.17 -1.72 17.78
C ARG A 152 13.39 -0.75 18.93
N TYR A 153 12.67 0.37 18.94
CA TYR A 153 12.76 1.36 20.02
C TYR A 153 12.52 0.73 21.40
N TRP A 154 11.48 -0.08 21.55
CA TRP A 154 11.16 -0.74 22.82
C TRP A 154 12.16 -1.84 23.19
N ILE A 155 12.72 -2.55 22.21
CA ILE A 155 13.83 -3.48 22.46
C ILE A 155 15.03 -2.72 22.99
N ASP A 156 15.44 -1.63 22.35
CA ASP A 156 16.59 -0.81 22.78
C ASP A 156 16.37 -0.20 24.16
N GLN A 157 15.16 0.28 24.46
CA GLN A 157 14.82 0.80 25.78
C GLN A 157 14.86 -0.30 26.85
N GLY A 158 14.34 -1.47 26.58
CA GLY A 158 14.41 -2.64 27.46
C GLY A 158 15.85 -3.04 27.74
N MET A 159 16.68 -3.11 26.71
CA MET A 159 18.11 -3.39 26.79
C MET A 159 18.86 -2.36 27.66
N TYR A 160 18.58 -1.07 27.45
CA TYR A 160 19.16 0.01 28.26
C TYR A 160 18.81 -0.13 29.75
N GLN A 161 17.56 -0.47 30.08
CA GLN A 161 17.13 -0.69 31.48
C GLN A 161 17.81 -1.92 32.09
N LEU A 162 17.95 -3.02 31.36
CA LEU A 162 18.65 -4.22 31.83
C LEU A 162 20.14 -3.94 32.08
N LYS A 163 20.79 -3.17 31.21
CA LYS A 163 22.19 -2.72 31.44
C LYS A 163 22.29 -1.86 32.69
N LYS A 164 21.41 -0.88 32.86
CA LYS A 164 21.37 -0.02 34.03
C LYS A 164 21.15 -0.79 35.32
N ALA A 165 20.39 -1.88 35.26
CA ALA A 165 20.19 -2.79 36.39
C ALA A 165 21.34 -3.77 36.61
N GLY A 166 22.42 -3.74 35.81
CA GLY A 166 23.56 -4.64 35.90
C GLY A 166 23.25 -6.09 35.50
N MET A 167 22.16 -6.30 34.76
CA MET A 167 21.72 -7.62 34.29
C MET A 167 22.32 -8.03 32.94
N LEU A 168 23.00 -7.08 32.25
CA LEU A 168 23.68 -7.32 30.98
C LEU A 168 25.10 -6.78 31.03
N ASP A 169 26.06 -7.53 30.51
CA ASP A 169 27.39 -7.04 30.26
C ASP A 169 27.43 -6.21 28.94
N ASN A 170 28.60 -5.55 28.71
CA ASN A 170 28.76 -4.69 27.55
C ASN A 170 28.76 -5.48 26.23
N GLN A 171 29.23 -6.73 26.22
CA GLN A 171 29.36 -7.53 25.00
C GLN A 171 27.98 -8.08 24.57
N GLU A 172 27.21 -8.65 25.49
CA GLU A 172 25.85 -9.14 25.22
C GLU A 172 24.96 -8.02 24.68
N MET A 173 25.12 -6.78 25.19
CA MET A 173 24.38 -5.64 24.68
C MET A 173 24.82 -5.24 23.26
N VAL A 174 26.11 -5.25 22.97
CA VAL A 174 26.63 -4.96 21.62
C VAL A 174 26.11 -6.00 20.62
N ASP A 175 26.15 -7.27 20.97
CA ASP A 175 25.67 -8.37 20.12
C ASP A 175 24.17 -8.27 19.85
N MET A 176 23.38 -7.90 20.85
CA MET A 176 21.93 -7.68 20.69
C MET A 176 21.61 -6.42 19.90
N LEU A 177 22.33 -5.31 20.11
CA LEU A 177 22.17 -4.08 19.31
C LEU A 177 22.57 -4.32 17.85
N GLN A 178 23.62 -5.11 17.59
CA GLN A 178 23.99 -5.50 16.22
C GLN A 178 22.93 -6.40 15.57
N LYS A 179 22.30 -7.27 16.35
CA LYS A 179 21.28 -8.21 15.85
C LYS A 179 19.92 -7.56 15.65
N TYR A 180 19.51 -6.60 16.48
CA TYR A 180 18.16 -6.04 16.49
C TYR A 180 18.11 -4.52 16.32
N GLY A 181 19.21 -3.80 16.55
CA GLY A 181 19.36 -2.34 16.46
C GLY A 181 20.09 -1.91 15.20
N GLY A 182 19.57 -2.20 14.02
CA GLY A 182 20.13 -1.65 12.78
C GLY A 182 19.78 -0.17 12.62
N PRO A 183 20.59 0.62 11.88
CA PRO A 183 20.30 2.01 11.60
C PRO A 183 18.93 2.16 10.89
N ILE A 184 18.26 3.29 11.13
CA ILE A 184 17.00 3.71 10.50
C ILE A 184 17.06 3.64 8.96
N LEU A 185 18.25 3.57 8.39
CA LEU A 185 18.57 3.52 6.96
C LEU A 185 18.16 2.23 6.25
N LEU A 186 17.69 1.18 6.95
CA LEU A 186 17.40 -0.13 6.36
C LEU A 186 15.92 -0.31 5.91
N PHE A 187 15.16 0.78 5.78
CA PHE A 187 13.77 0.65 5.28
C PHE A 187 13.72 0.14 3.84
N ALA A 188 14.70 0.50 3.00
CA ALA A 188 14.75 0.08 1.61
C ALA A 188 15.03 -1.44 1.44
N ASP A 189 15.68 -2.07 2.42
CA ASP A 189 16.03 -3.50 2.42
C ASP A 189 15.15 -4.32 3.39
N ARG A 190 14.03 -3.72 3.85
CA ARG A 190 13.12 -4.38 4.78
C ARG A 190 12.40 -5.52 4.10
N LYS A 191 12.46 -6.72 4.70
CA LYS A 191 11.62 -7.84 4.32
C LYS A 191 10.30 -7.81 5.08
N PHE A 192 9.19 -7.76 4.34
CA PHE A 192 7.85 -7.84 4.90
C PHE A 192 7.42 -9.29 5.16
N SER A 193 6.61 -9.51 6.19
CA SER A 193 5.96 -10.79 6.43
C SER A 193 4.85 -11.05 5.40
N ARG A 194 4.39 -12.29 5.28
CA ARG A 194 3.27 -12.64 4.39
C ARG A 194 1.98 -11.92 4.78
N GLU A 195 1.76 -11.71 6.06
CA GLU A 195 0.60 -11.02 6.62
C GLU A 195 0.64 -9.54 6.27
N GLU A 196 1.81 -8.89 6.42
CA GLU A 196 2.01 -7.49 6.03
C GLU A 196 1.82 -7.28 4.54
N GLU A 197 2.34 -8.18 3.70
CA GLU A 197 2.12 -8.14 2.25
C GLU A 197 0.65 -8.31 1.88
N SER A 198 -0.04 -9.28 2.50
CA SER A 198 -1.47 -9.50 2.27
C SER A 198 -2.30 -8.28 2.67
N GLN A 199 -1.97 -7.66 3.79
CA GLN A 199 -2.64 -6.44 4.24
C GLN A 199 -2.37 -5.25 3.30
N ALA A 200 -1.12 -5.04 2.88
CA ALA A 200 -0.77 -3.99 1.94
C ALA A 200 -1.43 -4.20 0.57
N ASP A 201 -1.52 -5.44 0.09
CA ASP A 201 -2.19 -5.80 -1.15
C ASP A 201 -3.68 -5.46 -1.13
N LEU A 202 -4.39 -5.86 -0.08
CA LEU A 202 -5.82 -5.57 0.06
C LEU A 202 -6.08 -4.07 0.21
N LEU A 203 -5.34 -3.40 1.10
CA LEU A 203 -5.44 -1.95 1.27
C LEU A 203 -5.11 -1.21 -0.03
N GLY A 204 -4.05 -1.62 -0.73
CA GLY A 204 -3.64 -1.07 -2.02
C GLY A 204 -4.69 -1.27 -3.10
N MET A 205 -5.24 -2.48 -3.21
CA MET A 205 -6.31 -2.79 -4.16
C MET A 205 -7.54 -1.88 -3.95
N TYR A 206 -8.00 -1.73 -2.70
CA TYR A 206 -9.14 -0.86 -2.39
C TYR A 206 -8.81 0.63 -2.57
N ASN A 207 -7.56 1.06 -2.29
CA ASN A 207 -7.09 2.41 -2.58
C ASN A 207 -7.10 2.69 -4.09
N ALA A 208 -6.63 1.76 -4.92
CA ALA A 208 -6.65 1.89 -6.38
C ALA A 208 -8.09 2.02 -6.92
N ILE A 209 -9.03 1.20 -6.42
CA ILE A 209 -10.46 1.29 -6.78
C ILE A 209 -11.02 2.67 -6.43
N ARG A 210 -10.79 3.18 -5.22
CA ARG A 210 -11.27 4.50 -4.79
C ARG A 210 -10.65 5.64 -5.59
N ALA A 211 -9.39 5.47 -5.98
CA ALA A 211 -8.71 6.40 -6.87
C ALA A 211 -9.17 6.29 -8.34
N GLY A 212 -10.08 5.36 -8.67
CA GLY A 212 -10.65 5.18 -9.99
C GLY A 212 -9.82 4.32 -10.93
N TYR A 213 -8.83 3.56 -10.44
CA TYR A 213 -8.01 2.64 -11.25
C TYR A 213 -8.51 1.20 -11.19
N ASP A 214 -8.30 0.46 -12.29
CA ASP A 214 -8.63 -0.97 -12.39
C ASP A 214 -7.74 -1.79 -11.44
N PRO A 215 -8.32 -2.47 -10.42
CA PRO A 215 -7.54 -3.26 -9.45
C PRO A 215 -6.86 -4.48 -10.08
N GLN A 216 -7.26 -4.91 -11.28
CA GLN A 216 -6.57 -5.95 -12.04
C GLN A 216 -5.12 -5.54 -12.40
N GLY A 217 -4.79 -4.24 -12.30
CA GLY A 217 -3.43 -3.74 -12.50
C GLY A 217 -2.44 -4.38 -11.54
N LEU A 218 -2.68 -4.32 -10.23
CA LEU A 218 -1.80 -4.96 -9.22
C LEU A 218 -1.72 -6.47 -9.44
N VAL A 219 -2.85 -7.13 -9.70
CA VAL A 219 -2.91 -8.57 -9.97
C VAL A 219 -2.04 -8.95 -11.18
N SER A 220 -2.11 -8.17 -12.27
CA SER A 220 -1.34 -8.46 -13.48
C SER A 220 0.15 -8.18 -13.29
N ALA A 221 0.54 -7.11 -12.60
CA ALA A 221 1.93 -6.82 -12.28
C ALA A 221 2.57 -7.95 -11.44
N LEU A 222 1.91 -8.39 -10.37
CA LEU A 222 2.35 -9.51 -9.53
C LEU A 222 2.43 -10.83 -10.32
N ALA A 223 1.44 -11.13 -11.17
CA ALA A 223 1.43 -12.34 -11.99
C ALA A 223 2.56 -12.35 -13.04
N ARG A 224 2.93 -11.20 -13.59
CA ARG A 224 4.09 -11.09 -14.50
C ARG A 224 5.40 -11.18 -13.74
N LEU A 225 5.48 -10.58 -12.56
CA LEU A 225 6.66 -10.67 -11.71
C LEU A 225 6.95 -12.13 -11.31
N SER A 226 5.91 -12.91 -10.97
CA SER A 226 6.06 -14.34 -10.64
C SER A 226 6.56 -15.21 -11.81
N LYS A 227 6.39 -14.73 -13.03
CA LYS A 227 6.82 -15.42 -14.27
C LYS A 227 8.02 -14.73 -14.94
N PHE A 228 8.70 -13.86 -14.23
CA PHE A 228 9.82 -13.12 -14.79
C PHE A 228 10.97 -14.07 -15.14
N THR A 229 11.35 -14.12 -16.42
CA THR A 229 12.41 -14.97 -16.97
C THR A 229 13.65 -14.20 -17.41
N GLY A 230 13.67 -12.87 -17.17
CA GLY A 230 14.81 -12.01 -17.48
C GLY A 230 15.96 -12.17 -16.50
N ASN A 231 16.89 -11.22 -16.51
CA ASN A 231 18.01 -11.23 -15.56
C ASN A 231 17.50 -11.18 -14.11
N PRO A 232 17.72 -12.22 -13.29
CA PRO A 232 17.19 -12.29 -11.92
C PRO A 232 17.62 -11.10 -11.05
N THR A 233 18.81 -10.55 -11.25
CA THR A 233 19.33 -9.42 -10.46
C THR A 233 18.47 -8.16 -10.59
N LEU A 234 17.66 -8.04 -11.66
CA LEU A 234 16.76 -6.91 -11.83
C LEU A 234 15.54 -6.94 -10.90
N VAL A 235 15.14 -8.11 -10.42
CA VAL A 235 13.95 -8.31 -9.58
C VAL A 235 14.29 -8.87 -8.19
N GLU A 236 15.54 -9.23 -7.95
CA GLU A 236 15.98 -9.89 -6.72
C GLU A 236 15.63 -9.08 -5.47
N GLY A 237 15.97 -7.80 -5.43
CA GLY A 237 15.67 -6.93 -4.30
C GLY A 237 14.16 -6.85 -4.03
N LEU A 238 13.33 -6.72 -5.06
CA LEU A 238 11.88 -6.69 -4.92
C LEU A 238 11.36 -8.01 -4.34
N LEU A 239 11.82 -9.15 -4.87
CA LEU A 239 11.37 -10.47 -4.40
C LEU A 239 11.86 -10.82 -3.00
N MET A 240 13.00 -10.27 -2.58
CA MET A 240 13.51 -10.41 -1.21
C MET A 240 12.65 -9.62 -0.21
N ASN A 241 12.25 -8.41 -0.59
CA ASN A 241 11.48 -7.50 0.27
C ASN A 241 9.99 -7.83 0.24
N HIS A 242 9.45 -8.18 -0.94
CA HIS A 242 8.04 -8.48 -1.22
C HIS A 242 7.88 -9.90 -1.77
N PRO A 243 7.91 -10.94 -0.93
CA PRO A 243 7.91 -12.32 -1.37
C PRO A 243 6.59 -12.77 -2.01
N LEU A 244 6.65 -13.92 -2.71
CA LEU A 244 5.52 -14.71 -3.19
C LEU A 244 4.52 -13.99 -4.12
N PRO A 245 4.97 -13.28 -5.16
CA PRO A 245 4.06 -12.50 -6.02
C PRO A 245 2.97 -13.36 -6.68
N GLY A 246 3.23 -14.63 -6.96
CA GLY A 246 2.24 -15.55 -7.55
C GLY A 246 1.08 -15.89 -6.61
N GLU A 247 1.36 -16.17 -5.34
CA GLU A 247 0.35 -16.45 -4.32
C GLU A 247 -0.48 -15.19 -4.04
N ARG A 248 0.16 -14.04 -3.94
CA ARG A 248 -0.48 -12.74 -3.75
C ARG A 248 -1.42 -12.40 -4.92
N ALA A 249 -0.98 -12.58 -6.16
CA ALA A 249 -1.82 -12.41 -7.33
C ALA A 249 -3.06 -13.34 -7.33
N ALA A 250 -2.91 -14.58 -6.85
CA ALA A 250 -4.03 -15.52 -6.73
C ALA A 250 -5.03 -15.09 -5.65
N ALA A 251 -4.54 -14.64 -4.50
CA ALA A 251 -5.39 -14.14 -3.40
C ALA A 251 -6.21 -12.90 -3.82
N LEU A 252 -5.57 -11.92 -4.47
CA LEU A 252 -6.27 -10.73 -4.98
C LEU A 252 -7.31 -11.07 -6.06
N ARG A 253 -7.05 -12.06 -6.93
CA ARG A 253 -8.06 -12.53 -7.90
C ARG A 253 -9.27 -13.12 -7.20
N ALA A 254 -9.05 -13.92 -6.17
CA ALA A 254 -10.15 -14.51 -5.40
C ALA A 254 -10.98 -13.41 -4.72
N GLU A 255 -10.35 -12.39 -4.16
CA GLU A 255 -11.02 -11.24 -3.58
C GLU A 255 -11.89 -10.50 -4.61
N LEU A 256 -11.34 -10.21 -5.80
CA LEU A 256 -12.07 -9.54 -6.89
C LEU A 256 -13.20 -10.38 -7.47
N GLN A 257 -13.14 -11.70 -7.37
CA GLN A 257 -14.26 -12.58 -7.76
C GLN A 257 -15.40 -12.52 -6.75
N GLN A 258 -15.08 -12.45 -5.46
CA GLN A 258 -16.07 -12.34 -4.39
C GLN A 258 -16.65 -10.93 -4.29
N ASN A 259 -15.83 -9.92 -4.54
CA ASN A 259 -16.15 -8.50 -4.43
C ASN A 259 -15.82 -7.78 -5.76
N PRO A 260 -16.65 -7.93 -6.80
CA PRO A 260 -16.40 -7.33 -8.10
C PRO A 260 -16.28 -5.79 -7.99
N PRO A 261 -15.27 -5.19 -8.61
CA PRO A 261 -15.11 -3.74 -8.61
C PRO A 261 -16.20 -3.06 -9.47
N PRO A 262 -16.46 -1.76 -9.27
CA PRO A 262 -17.32 -0.99 -10.14
C PRO A 262 -16.80 -0.99 -11.59
N LYS A 263 -17.70 -0.75 -12.54
CA LYS A 263 -17.34 -0.60 -13.95
C LYS A 263 -16.74 0.79 -14.23
N GLY A 264 -15.98 0.91 -15.31
CA GLY A 264 -15.47 2.20 -15.81
C GLY A 264 -14.19 2.67 -15.13
N LEU A 265 -13.50 1.79 -14.40
CA LEU A 265 -12.18 2.08 -13.82
C LEU A 265 -11.11 2.21 -14.91
N VAL A 266 -10.15 3.10 -14.67
CA VAL A 266 -9.07 3.40 -15.61
C VAL A 266 -8.08 2.23 -15.63
N LYS A 267 -7.88 1.65 -16.81
CA LYS A 267 -6.84 0.65 -17.05
C LYS A 267 -5.57 1.31 -17.59
N ASP A 268 -5.73 2.23 -18.51
CA ASP A 268 -4.62 2.91 -19.18
C ASP A 268 -5.03 4.33 -19.57
N SER A 269 -4.04 5.22 -19.80
CA SER A 269 -4.29 6.60 -20.19
C SER A 269 -3.28 7.10 -21.22
N PRO A 270 -3.65 8.14 -22.00
CA PRO A 270 -2.68 8.83 -22.87
C PRO A 270 -1.52 9.42 -22.09
N ALA A 271 -1.73 9.86 -20.85
CA ALA A 271 -0.69 10.43 -20.00
C ALA A 271 0.36 9.36 -19.62
N PHE A 272 -0.06 8.16 -19.27
CA PHE A 272 0.86 7.03 -19.03
C PHE A 272 1.66 6.69 -20.30
N GLN A 273 1.01 6.62 -21.47
CA GLN A 273 1.69 6.31 -22.72
C GLN A 273 2.72 7.39 -23.08
N ALA A 274 2.40 8.66 -22.87
CA ALA A 274 3.35 9.77 -23.03
C ALA A 274 4.54 9.65 -22.06
N ALA A 275 4.30 9.30 -20.79
CA ALA A 275 5.34 9.04 -19.80
C ALA A 275 6.24 7.88 -20.23
N LYS A 276 5.68 6.80 -20.78
CA LYS A 276 6.45 5.65 -21.31
C LYS A 276 7.33 6.05 -22.53
N VAL A 277 6.83 6.90 -23.41
CA VAL A 277 7.61 7.42 -24.55
C VAL A 277 8.78 8.27 -24.03
N GLN A 278 8.52 9.17 -23.08
CA GLN A 278 9.56 9.98 -22.45
C GLN A 278 10.62 9.11 -21.78
N LEU A 279 10.21 8.11 -21.00
CA LEU A 279 11.11 7.19 -20.31
C LEU A 279 12.07 6.47 -21.28
N LYS A 280 11.54 6.01 -22.43
CA LYS A 280 12.34 5.36 -23.47
C LYS A 280 13.34 6.30 -24.15
N GLY A 281 13.06 7.60 -24.17
CA GLY A 281 13.96 8.62 -24.72
C GLY A 281 15.14 8.98 -23.80
N LEU A 282 15.11 8.57 -22.53
CA LEU A 282 16.18 8.86 -21.58
C LEU A 282 17.39 7.93 -21.79
N PRO A 283 18.63 8.41 -21.51
CA PRO A 283 19.80 7.55 -21.48
C PRO A 283 19.58 6.32 -20.58
N PRO A 284 20.23 5.18 -20.82
CA PRO A 284 20.09 4.00 -19.97
C PRO A 284 20.47 4.35 -18.52
N PRO A 285 19.81 3.71 -17.51
CA PRO A 285 20.16 3.95 -16.12
C PRO A 285 21.58 3.47 -15.84
N PRO A 286 22.28 4.06 -14.87
CA PRO A 286 23.60 3.57 -14.46
C PRO A 286 23.49 2.11 -13.99
N PRO A 287 24.57 1.33 -14.17
CA PRO A 287 24.59 -0.04 -13.66
C PRO A 287 24.37 -0.04 -12.13
N PRO A 288 23.70 -1.08 -11.59
CA PRO A 288 23.50 -1.19 -10.16
C PRO A 288 24.84 -1.12 -9.44
N LYS A 289 24.95 -0.27 -8.42
CA LYS A 289 26.13 -0.25 -7.56
C LYS A 289 26.22 -1.63 -6.90
N LYS A 290 27.38 -2.29 -6.99
CA LYS A 290 27.61 -3.50 -6.21
C LYS A 290 27.43 -3.11 -4.74
N GLN A 291 26.51 -3.79 -4.06
CA GLN A 291 26.42 -3.65 -2.60
C GLN A 291 27.73 -4.12 -1.99
N PRO A 292 28.28 -3.40 -1.01
CA PRO A 292 29.52 -3.77 -0.33
C PRO A 292 29.40 -5.09 0.41
#